data_810d87bff6934001c3f9a1bede8b9022
#
_entry.id   810d87bff6934001c3f9a1bede8b9022
#
_cell.length_a   1.000
_cell.length_b   1.000
_cell.length_c   1.000
_cell.angle_alpha   90.00
_cell.angle_beta   90.00
_cell.angle_gamma   90.00
#
_symmetry.space_group_name_H-M   'P 1'
#
loop_
_entity.id
_entity.type
_entity.pdbx_description
1 polymer ?
#
loop_
_entity_poly.entity_id
_entity_poly.type
_entity_poly.pdbx_seq_one_letter_code
_entity_poly.pdbx_strand_id
1 'polypeptide(L)'
;MNIETIQSVYFVGAGGIGMSALVRYFLSKGKVVAGYDRTPSELTQHLIEEGAQIHYEENIDLIPEACKDKATTLVVLTPAVPQEHAELTYFRDNGFEIQKRAQVLGTITRSSKGLCVAGTHGKTTTSTMTAHLFHQSHVGCTAFLGGISKNYGTNLLLSSTSPYTVIEADEFDRSFHWLSPYMSVITATDPDHLDIYGTEQAYLESFEHYTTLIQPGGALIIRKGISLQPKVKEGVKMLSLIHISEPTRPE
;
A
#
# COMPACT_ATOMS: atom_id res chain seq x y z
N MET A 1 -11.50 -12.79 -1.52
CA MET A 1 -12.64 -12.10 -2.20
C MET A 1 -12.09 -11.27 -3.37
N ASN A 2 -12.86 -11.10 -4.46
CA ASN A 2 -12.48 -10.20 -5.55
C ASN A 2 -12.94 -8.77 -5.19
N ILE A 3 -12.09 -7.76 -5.37
CA ILE A 3 -12.43 -6.34 -5.10
C ILE A 3 -13.71 -5.89 -5.84
N GLU A 4 -13.98 -6.44 -7.02
CA GLU A 4 -15.17 -6.11 -7.80
C GLU A 4 -16.48 -6.57 -7.13
N THR A 5 -16.46 -7.70 -6.43
CA THR A 5 -17.64 -8.27 -5.77
C THR A 5 -17.91 -7.66 -4.39
N ILE A 6 -16.95 -6.93 -3.82
CA ILE A 6 -17.11 -6.21 -2.55
C ILE A 6 -18.12 -5.09 -2.72
N GLN A 7 -19.08 -4.96 -1.81
CA GLN A 7 -20.02 -3.85 -1.73
C GLN A 7 -19.68 -2.91 -0.57
N SER A 8 -19.17 -3.46 0.53
CA SER A 8 -18.83 -2.72 1.73
C SER A 8 -17.41 -3.03 2.20
N VAL A 9 -16.74 -2.04 2.78
CA VAL A 9 -15.43 -2.20 3.39
C VAL A 9 -15.46 -1.61 4.79
N TYR A 10 -15.07 -2.42 5.78
CA TYR A 10 -14.98 -1.98 7.16
C TYR A 10 -13.52 -1.89 7.61
N PHE A 11 -13.12 -0.73 8.11
CA PHE A 11 -11.76 -0.46 8.54
C PHE A 11 -11.63 -0.47 10.06
N VAL A 12 -10.78 -1.35 10.59
CA VAL A 12 -10.40 -1.33 12.00
C VAL A 12 -9.06 -0.61 12.13
N GLY A 13 -9.12 0.67 12.57
CA GLY A 13 -8.00 1.62 12.54
C GLY A 13 -7.99 2.47 11.25
N ALA A 14 -9.08 3.19 10.97
CA ALA A 14 -9.27 3.93 9.71
C ALA A 14 -8.38 5.16 9.55
N GLY A 15 -7.97 5.82 10.64
CA GLY A 15 -7.30 7.14 10.65
C GLY A 15 -5.80 7.12 10.39
N GLY A 16 -5.18 5.95 10.22
CA GLY A 16 -3.78 5.88 9.83
C GLY A 16 -3.55 6.39 8.40
N ILE A 17 -2.40 7.07 8.15
CA ILE A 17 -2.07 7.61 6.81
C ILE A 17 -2.23 6.57 5.71
N GLY A 18 -1.69 5.38 5.90
CA GLY A 18 -1.81 4.33 4.88
C GLY A 18 -3.21 3.74 4.75
N MET A 19 -4.02 3.74 5.83
CA MET A 19 -5.40 3.26 5.82
C MET A 19 -6.31 4.27 5.12
N SER A 20 -6.15 5.56 5.37
CA SER A 20 -6.97 6.62 4.79
C SER A 20 -6.91 6.65 3.25
N ALA A 21 -5.76 6.29 2.67
CA ALA A 21 -5.66 6.14 1.21
C ALA A 21 -6.55 5.00 0.68
N LEU A 22 -6.64 3.88 1.40
CA LEU A 22 -7.56 2.79 1.04
C LEU A 22 -9.03 3.17 1.27
N VAL A 23 -9.35 3.89 2.36
CA VAL A 23 -10.70 4.44 2.59
C VAL A 23 -11.15 5.25 1.38
N ARG A 24 -10.34 6.23 0.96
CA ARG A 24 -10.60 7.06 -0.24
C ARG A 24 -10.71 6.25 -1.53
N TYR A 25 -9.84 5.25 -1.69
CA TYR A 25 -9.88 4.37 -2.85
C TYR A 25 -11.22 3.63 -2.95
N PHE A 26 -11.71 3.04 -1.87
CA PHE A 26 -12.98 2.32 -1.89
C PHE A 26 -14.18 3.25 -2.02
N LEU A 27 -14.15 4.44 -1.41
CA LEU A 27 -15.16 5.48 -1.65
C LEU A 27 -15.23 5.86 -3.13
N SER A 28 -14.07 6.05 -3.78
CA SER A 28 -14.01 6.37 -5.22
C SER A 28 -14.55 5.25 -6.13
N LYS A 29 -14.58 4.01 -5.61
CA LYS A 29 -15.19 2.85 -6.29
C LYS A 29 -16.69 2.70 -5.99
N GLY A 30 -17.29 3.66 -5.30
CA GLY A 30 -18.71 3.64 -4.93
C GLY A 30 -19.06 2.59 -3.87
N LYS A 31 -18.08 2.13 -3.08
CA LYS A 31 -18.34 1.17 -2.00
C LYS A 31 -18.83 1.88 -0.75
N VAL A 32 -19.66 1.19 0.05
CA VAL A 32 -19.96 1.66 1.40
C VAL A 32 -18.71 1.46 2.25
N VAL A 33 -18.23 2.54 2.85
CA VAL A 33 -17.02 2.51 3.68
C VAL A 33 -17.35 2.96 5.09
N ALA A 34 -17.06 2.09 6.04
CA ALA A 34 -17.21 2.36 7.46
C ALA A 34 -15.98 1.91 8.24
N GLY A 35 -15.88 2.30 9.49
CA GLY A 35 -14.80 1.81 10.34
C GLY A 35 -14.73 2.46 11.70
N TYR A 36 -13.79 1.95 12.46
CA TYR A 36 -13.41 2.42 13.77
C TYR A 36 -12.03 3.07 13.74
N ASP A 37 -11.84 4.13 14.50
CA ASP A 37 -10.51 4.59 14.91
C ASP A 37 -10.53 5.00 16.38
N ARG A 38 -9.41 4.82 17.08
CA ARG A 38 -9.34 5.12 18.51
C ARG A 38 -9.40 6.61 18.79
N THR A 39 -8.92 7.44 17.86
CA THR A 39 -8.68 8.86 18.12
C THR A 39 -9.25 9.73 17.01
N PRO A 40 -10.15 10.66 17.32
CA PRO A 40 -10.55 11.71 16.38
C PRO A 40 -9.33 12.51 15.91
N SER A 41 -9.26 12.79 14.61
CA SER A 41 -8.20 13.57 13.99
C SER A 41 -8.74 14.37 12.81
N GLU A 42 -8.01 15.39 12.35
CA GLU A 42 -8.35 16.10 11.11
C GLU A 42 -8.49 15.16 9.93
N LEU A 43 -7.65 14.11 9.87
CA LEU A 43 -7.69 13.12 8.82
C LEU A 43 -8.99 12.31 8.85
N THR A 44 -9.39 11.80 10.02
CA THR A 44 -10.66 11.06 10.13
C THR A 44 -11.87 11.94 9.88
N GLN A 45 -11.82 13.23 10.27
CA GLN A 45 -12.87 14.18 9.98
C GLN A 45 -13.02 14.40 8.46
N HIS A 46 -11.92 14.58 7.74
CA HIS A 46 -11.97 14.69 6.27
C HIS A 46 -12.53 13.42 5.62
N LEU A 47 -12.17 12.23 6.13
CA LEU A 47 -12.74 10.97 5.60
C LEU A 47 -14.26 10.89 5.80
N ILE A 48 -14.77 11.40 6.94
CA ILE A 48 -16.21 11.47 7.20
C ILE A 48 -16.88 12.45 6.23
N GLU A 49 -16.28 13.62 6.00
CA GLU A 49 -16.74 14.61 5.02
C GLU A 49 -16.73 14.05 3.58
N GLU A 50 -15.78 13.19 3.27
CA GLU A 50 -15.66 12.46 1.99
C GLU A 50 -16.68 11.31 1.86
N GLY A 51 -17.42 10.96 2.94
CA GLY A 51 -18.51 9.98 2.91
C GLY A 51 -18.24 8.67 3.66
N ALA A 52 -17.13 8.54 4.40
CA ALA A 52 -16.90 7.38 5.26
C ALA A 52 -17.70 7.49 6.58
N GLN A 53 -18.17 6.36 7.09
CA GLN A 53 -18.86 6.28 8.38
C GLN A 53 -17.87 5.82 9.46
N ILE A 54 -17.21 6.76 10.14
CA ILE A 54 -16.18 6.45 11.15
C ILE A 54 -16.71 6.80 12.54
N HIS A 55 -16.55 5.86 13.47
CA HIS A 55 -16.82 6.07 14.90
C HIS A 55 -15.55 5.83 15.73
N TYR A 56 -15.60 6.24 17.02
CA TYR A 56 -14.44 6.27 17.90
C TYR A 56 -14.63 5.46 19.18
N GLU A 57 -15.77 4.80 19.31
CA GLU A 57 -16.09 3.91 20.41
C GLU A 57 -15.98 2.46 19.92
N GLU A 58 -15.31 1.62 20.69
CA GLU A 58 -15.26 0.18 20.45
C GLU A 58 -16.63 -0.43 20.78
N ASN A 59 -17.51 -0.51 19.78
CA ASN A 59 -18.89 -0.93 19.96
C ASN A 59 -19.46 -1.59 18.69
N ILE A 60 -19.78 -2.86 18.79
CA ILE A 60 -20.34 -3.68 17.70
C ILE A 60 -21.67 -3.10 17.16
N ASP A 61 -22.47 -2.46 18.02
CA ASP A 61 -23.74 -1.87 17.60
C ASP A 61 -23.57 -0.68 16.65
N LEU A 62 -22.39 -0.08 16.60
CA LEU A 62 -22.04 1.00 15.68
C LEU A 62 -21.63 0.51 14.29
N ILE A 63 -21.45 -0.80 14.10
CA ILE A 63 -21.19 -1.36 12.78
C ILE A 63 -22.43 -1.18 11.90
N PRO A 64 -22.33 -0.43 10.77
CA PRO A 64 -23.46 -0.24 9.88
C PRO A 64 -24.01 -1.55 9.33
N GLU A 65 -25.32 -1.61 9.13
CA GLU A 65 -26.00 -2.81 8.62
C GLU A 65 -25.43 -3.28 7.27
N ALA A 66 -25.06 -2.33 6.41
CA ALA A 66 -24.41 -2.62 5.13
C ALA A 66 -23.06 -3.35 5.25
N CYS A 67 -22.42 -3.29 6.43
CA CYS A 67 -21.14 -3.97 6.71
C CYS A 67 -21.32 -5.31 7.45
N LYS A 68 -22.56 -5.78 7.66
CA LYS A 68 -22.84 -7.03 8.38
C LYS A 68 -23.06 -8.24 7.46
N ASP A 69 -23.06 -8.05 6.15
CA ASP A 69 -23.10 -9.16 5.19
C ASP A 69 -21.68 -9.62 4.84
N LYS A 70 -21.28 -10.77 5.38
CA LYS A 70 -19.94 -11.35 5.14
C LYS A 70 -19.67 -11.77 3.70
N ALA A 71 -20.69 -11.94 2.87
CA ALA A 71 -20.52 -12.33 1.49
C ALA A 71 -20.00 -11.16 0.62
N THR A 72 -20.27 -9.93 1.04
CA THR A 72 -19.98 -8.70 0.29
C THR A 72 -19.13 -7.68 1.05
N THR A 73 -18.79 -7.96 2.33
CA THR A 73 -17.99 -7.07 3.17
C THR A 73 -16.56 -7.57 3.32
N LEU A 74 -15.60 -6.70 3.02
CA LEU A 74 -14.19 -6.87 3.35
C LEU A 74 -13.85 -6.10 4.62
N VAL A 75 -13.20 -6.76 5.57
CA VAL A 75 -12.65 -6.11 6.76
C VAL A 75 -11.16 -5.86 6.57
N VAL A 76 -10.74 -4.61 6.78
CA VAL A 76 -9.33 -4.20 6.63
C VAL A 76 -8.79 -3.75 7.98
N LEU A 77 -7.70 -4.34 8.42
CA LEU A 77 -7.09 -4.02 9.71
C LEU A 77 -5.66 -3.47 9.57
N THR A 78 -5.29 -2.62 10.55
CA THR A 78 -3.90 -2.22 10.77
C THR A 78 -3.27 -3.05 11.90
N PRO A 79 -1.95 -3.32 11.85
CA PRO A 79 -1.25 -4.03 12.95
C PRO A 79 -1.34 -3.34 14.32
N ALA A 80 -1.66 -2.04 14.36
CA ALA A 80 -1.77 -1.27 15.60
C ALA A 80 -3.01 -1.61 16.45
N VAL A 81 -3.98 -2.35 15.91
CA VAL A 81 -5.20 -2.73 16.62
C VAL A 81 -4.96 -4.01 17.41
N PRO A 82 -5.30 -4.04 18.72
CA PRO A 82 -5.22 -5.25 19.53
C PRO A 82 -6.05 -6.39 18.96
N GLN A 83 -5.57 -7.63 19.16
CA GLN A 83 -6.28 -8.82 18.67
C GLN A 83 -7.62 -9.06 19.37
N GLU A 84 -7.76 -8.56 20.59
CA GLU A 84 -8.94 -8.65 21.47
C GLU A 84 -9.98 -7.57 21.18
N HIS A 85 -9.74 -6.67 20.22
CA HIS A 85 -10.69 -5.61 19.86
C HIS A 85 -12.06 -6.19 19.53
N ALA A 86 -13.12 -5.69 20.19
CA ALA A 86 -14.44 -6.30 20.13
C ALA A 86 -15.00 -6.43 18.72
N GLU A 87 -14.88 -5.40 17.90
CA GLU A 87 -15.37 -5.44 16.52
C GLU A 87 -14.52 -6.37 15.64
N LEU A 88 -13.21 -6.44 15.84
CA LEU A 88 -12.34 -7.38 15.14
C LEU A 88 -12.69 -8.82 15.51
N THR A 89 -12.96 -9.07 16.78
CA THR A 89 -13.43 -10.37 17.30
C THR A 89 -14.79 -10.72 16.69
N TYR A 90 -15.74 -9.77 16.67
CA TYR A 90 -17.04 -9.97 16.02
C TYR A 90 -16.89 -10.41 14.57
N PHE A 91 -16.09 -9.71 13.77
CA PHE A 91 -15.89 -10.07 12.35
C PHE A 91 -15.22 -11.42 12.18
N ARG A 92 -14.24 -11.74 13.04
CA ARG A 92 -13.54 -13.02 13.02
C ARG A 92 -14.48 -14.17 13.35
N ASP A 93 -15.24 -14.06 14.42
CA ASP A 93 -16.13 -15.11 14.93
C ASP A 93 -17.30 -15.37 13.98
N ASN A 94 -17.73 -14.36 13.22
CA ASN A 94 -18.76 -14.48 12.20
C ASN A 94 -18.23 -14.88 10.83
N GLY A 95 -16.92 -15.12 10.67
CA GLY A 95 -16.30 -15.66 9.47
C GLY A 95 -16.23 -14.67 8.31
N PHE A 96 -16.02 -13.38 8.60
CA PHE A 96 -15.76 -12.37 7.58
C PHE A 96 -14.36 -12.54 6.99
N GLU A 97 -14.16 -12.09 5.76
CA GLU A 97 -12.83 -11.98 5.19
C GLU A 97 -12.11 -10.77 5.78
N ILE A 98 -11.01 -11.03 6.49
CA ILE A 98 -10.21 -10.02 7.17
C ILE A 98 -8.84 -9.97 6.50
N GLN A 99 -8.45 -8.80 6.03
CA GLN A 99 -7.16 -8.58 5.38
C GLN A 99 -6.37 -7.47 6.06
N LYS A 100 -5.04 -7.63 6.15
CA LYS A 100 -4.14 -6.52 6.46
C LYS A 100 -4.11 -5.54 5.27
N ARG A 101 -3.84 -4.26 5.54
CA ARG A 101 -3.64 -3.23 4.51
C ARG A 101 -2.76 -3.72 3.35
N ALA A 102 -1.62 -4.35 3.66
CA ALA A 102 -0.66 -4.83 2.67
C ALA A 102 -1.26 -5.90 1.73
N GLN A 103 -2.16 -6.75 2.23
CA GLN A 103 -2.84 -7.77 1.42
C GLN A 103 -3.81 -7.13 0.42
N VAL A 104 -4.52 -6.09 0.84
CA VAL A 104 -5.42 -5.32 -0.03
C VAL A 104 -4.62 -4.63 -1.15
N LEU A 105 -3.50 -3.97 -0.81
CA LEU A 105 -2.59 -3.39 -1.80
C LEU A 105 -2.02 -4.46 -2.74
N GLY A 106 -1.72 -5.65 -2.22
CA GLY A 106 -1.32 -6.80 -3.02
C GLY A 106 -2.36 -7.19 -4.05
N THR A 107 -3.64 -7.20 -3.68
CA THR A 107 -4.74 -7.47 -4.60
C THR A 107 -4.86 -6.38 -5.68
N ILE A 108 -4.69 -5.12 -5.31
CA ILE A 108 -4.69 -3.98 -6.25
C ILE A 108 -3.53 -4.11 -7.25
N THR A 109 -2.31 -4.46 -6.80
CA THR A 109 -1.14 -4.61 -7.68
C THR A 109 -1.24 -5.82 -8.61
N ARG A 110 -1.99 -6.85 -8.25
CA ARG A 110 -2.28 -7.98 -9.16
C ARG A 110 -3.20 -7.61 -10.32
N SER A 111 -4.08 -6.65 -10.12
CA SER A 111 -5.03 -6.17 -11.15
C SER A 111 -4.52 -4.94 -11.92
N SER A 112 -3.31 -4.47 -11.65
CA SER A 112 -2.69 -3.31 -12.27
C SER A 112 -1.19 -3.51 -12.49
N LYS A 113 -0.52 -2.57 -13.15
CA LYS A 113 0.94 -2.54 -13.26
C LYS A 113 1.52 -1.80 -12.06
N GLY A 114 1.86 -2.53 -10.99
CA GLY A 114 2.43 -1.97 -9.77
C GLY A 114 3.81 -1.35 -10.00
N LEU A 115 3.94 -0.05 -9.74
CA LEU A 115 5.21 0.67 -9.66
C LEU A 115 5.56 0.81 -8.18
N CYS A 116 6.36 -0.10 -7.67
CA CYS A 116 6.60 -0.26 -6.24
C CYS A 116 7.96 0.31 -5.83
N VAL A 117 7.98 1.15 -4.82
CA VAL A 117 9.22 1.74 -4.29
C VAL A 117 9.51 1.13 -2.92
N ALA A 118 10.56 0.32 -2.85
CA ALA A 118 11.05 -0.33 -1.64
C ALA A 118 12.37 0.28 -1.18
N GLY A 119 12.80 -0.07 0.02
CA GLY A 119 14.09 0.29 0.57
C GLY A 119 14.00 0.96 1.93
N THR A 120 15.06 0.88 2.72
CA THR A 120 15.11 1.41 4.08
C THR A 120 14.83 2.92 4.13
N HIS A 121 15.35 3.67 3.16
CA HIS A 121 15.24 5.14 3.11
C HIS A 121 14.73 5.62 1.74
N GLY A 122 14.05 6.76 1.73
CA GLY A 122 13.63 7.43 0.49
C GLY A 122 12.40 6.86 -0.19
N LYS A 123 11.71 5.87 0.36
CA LYS A 123 10.46 5.29 -0.20
C LYS A 123 9.41 6.35 -0.51
N THR A 124 8.98 7.09 0.50
CA THR A 124 7.93 8.12 0.38
C THR A 124 8.29 9.21 -0.62
N THR A 125 9.54 9.69 -0.59
CA THR A 125 10.01 10.72 -1.52
C THR A 125 9.98 10.20 -2.95
N THR A 126 10.57 9.04 -3.20
CA THR A 126 10.67 8.46 -4.55
C THR A 126 9.30 8.06 -5.10
N SER A 127 8.42 7.46 -4.28
CA SER A 127 7.07 7.12 -4.70
C SER A 127 6.24 8.37 -5.02
N THR A 128 6.36 9.42 -4.21
CA THR A 128 5.66 10.69 -4.46
C THR A 128 6.16 11.39 -5.72
N MET A 129 7.48 11.40 -5.97
CA MET A 129 8.05 11.94 -7.21
C MET A 129 7.61 11.13 -8.43
N THR A 130 7.62 9.80 -8.34
CA THR A 130 7.13 8.91 -9.40
C THR A 130 5.66 9.18 -9.70
N ALA A 131 4.83 9.23 -8.66
CA ALA A 131 3.41 9.54 -8.81
C ALA A 131 3.17 10.92 -9.44
N HIS A 132 3.96 11.94 -9.04
CA HIS A 132 3.87 13.27 -9.62
C HIS A 132 4.20 13.27 -11.12
N LEU A 133 5.31 12.64 -11.52
CA LEU A 133 5.71 12.55 -12.92
C LEU A 133 4.65 11.84 -13.78
N PHE A 134 4.11 10.71 -13.30
CA PHE A 134 3.05 10.00 -14.02
C PHE A 134 1.76 10.82 -14.08
N HIS A 135 1.36 11.44 -12.98
CA HIS A 135 0.14 12.25 -12.90
C HIS A 135 0.19 13.48 -13.82
N GLN A 136 1.36 14.10 -13.96
CA GLN A 136 1.57 15.24 -14.86
C GLN A 136 1.75 14.82 -16.32
N SER A 137 1.99 13.54 -16.60
CA SER A 137 2.11 13.01 -17.95
C SER A 137 0.77 12.57 -18.52
N HIS A 138 0.72 12.30 -19.82
CA HIS A 138 -0.44 11.70 -20.49
C HIS A 138 -0.71 10.24 -20.07
N VAL A 139 0.22 9.60 -19.35
CA VAL A 139 0.09 8.21 -18.91
C VAL A 139 -0.81 8.09 -17.69
N GLY A 140 -0.72 9.04 -16.76
CA GLY A 140 -1.43 9.02 -15.49
C GLY A 140 -1.01 7.86 -14.56
N CYS A 141 -1.53 7.84 -13.36
CA CYS A 141 -1.45 6.70 -12.42
C CYS A 141 -2.50 6.82 -11.31
N THR A 142 -2.85 5.69 -10.72
CA THR A 142 -3.34 5.65 -9.34
C THR A 142 -2.14 5.60 -8.41
N ALA A 143 -2.14 6.31 -7.27
CA ALA A 143 -1.00 6.29 -6.35
C ALA A 143 -1.44 6.28 -4.89
N PHE A 144 -0.90 5.34 -4.13
CA PHE A 144 -1.03 5.25 -2.67
C PHE A 144 0.26 5.77 -2.03
N LEU A 145 0.19 6.99 -1.50
CA LEU A 145 1.35 7.70 -0.96
C LEU A 145 1.49 7.46 0.55
N GLY A 146 2.72 7.39 1.03
CA GLY A 146 3.04 7.22 2.44
C GLY A 146 2.82 8.48 3.31
N GLY A 147 2.37 9.59 2.70
CA GLY A 147 2.07 10.85 3.36
C GLY A 147 1.15 11.73 2.54
N ILE A 148 0.61 12.78 3.16
CA ILE A 148 -0.19 13.78 2.44
C ILE A 148 0.75 14.60 1.54
N SER A 149 0.55 14.51 0.24
CA SER A 149 1.30 15.31 -0.72
C SER A 149 0.90 16.78 -0.63
N LYS A 150 1.88 17.66 -0.43
CA LYS A 150 1.63 19.11 -0.41
C LYS A 150 1.10 19.64 -1.74
N ASN A 151 1.47 19.03 -2.86
CA ASN A 151 1.03 19.45 -4.19
C ASN A 151 -0.44 19.11 -4.45
N TYR A 152 -0.96 18.08 -3.79
CA TYR A 152 -2.31 17.54 -4.08
C TYR A 152 -3.26 17.58 -2.88
N GLY A 153 -2.78 17.90 -1.68
CA GLY A 153 -3.59 17.91 -0.45
C GLY A 153 -4.12 16.53 -0.04
N THR A 154 -3.58 15.45 -0.62
CA THR A 154 -4.08 14.09 -0.40
C THR A 154 -2.93 13.07 -0.44
N ASN A 155 -3.20 11.87 0.06
CA ASN A 155 -2.33 10.70 -0.03
C ASN A 155 -2.81 9.66 -1.05
N LEU A 156 -3.85 9.98 -1.82
CA LEU A 156 -4.35 9.15 -2.91
C LEU A 156 -4.49 9.97 -4.18
N LEU A 157 -3.85 9.54 -5.26
CA LEU A 157 -4.15 10.01 -6.61
C LEU A 157 -4.92 8.92 -7.35
N LEU A 158 -5.88 9.31 -8.16
CA LEU A 158 -6.72 8.37 -8.90
C LEU A 158 -6.61 8.62 -10.41
N SER A 159 -6.56 7.54 -11.16
CA SER A 159 -6.75 7.55 -12.60
C SER A 159 -7.80 6.51 -12.99
N SER A 160 -8.73 6.90 -13.83
CA SER A 160 -9.75 6.01 -14.38
C SER A 160 -9.26 5.23 -15.61
N THR A 161 -8.16 5.62 -16.21
CA THR A 161 -7.70 5.10 -17.50
C THR A 161 -6.31 4.47 -17.45
N SER A 162 -5.48 4.87 -16.50
CA SER A 162 -4.10 4.36 -16.42
C SER A 162 -4.07 2.95 -15.81
N PRO A 163 -3.29 2.04 -16.40
CA PRO A 163 -3.05 0.72 -15.81
C PRO A 163 -2.02 0.74 -14.68
N TYR A 164 -1.36 1.88 -14.43
CA TYR A 164 -0.27 1.98 -13.48
C TYR A 164 -0.74 2.37 -12.08
N THR A 165 -0.20 1.67 -11.07
CA THR A 165 -0.45 1.97 -9.66
C THR A 165 0.88 2.16 -8.94
N VAL A 166 1.14 3.38 -8.44
CA VAL A 166 2.34 3.68 -7.64
C VAL A 166 2.08 3.35 -6.18
N ILE A 167 2.95 2.56 -5.58
CA ILE A 167 2.83 2.10 -4.18
C ILE A 167 4.17 2.18 -3.49
N GLU A 168 4.16 2.68 -2.25
CA GLU A 168 5.25 2.52 -1.31
C GLU A 168 5.27 1.08 -0.79
N ALA A 169 6.33 0.34 -1.12
CA ALA A 169 6.51 -1.06 -0.75
C ALA A 169 7.24 -1.12 0.61
N ASP A 170 6.45 -1.19 1.67
CA ASP A 170 6.93 -1.17 3.05
C ASP A 170 7.51 -2.53 3.45
N GLU A 171 8.77 -2.55 3.87
CA GLU A 171 9.47 -3.74 4.37
C GLU A 171 9.05 -4.11 5.79
N PHE A 172 8.47 -3.17 6.55
CA PHE A 172 8.01 -3.44 7.91
C PHE A 172 7.04 -4.62 7.93
N ASP A 173 7.25 -5.57 8.86
CA ASP A 173 6.49 -6.83 8.99
C ASP A 173 6.38 -7.61 7.65
N ARG A 174 7.37 -7.47 6.78
CA ARG A 174 7.38 -8.09 5.43
C ARG A 174 6.14 -7.76 4.60
N SER A 175 5.53 -6.60 4.84
CA SER A 175 4.31 -6.15 4.16
C SER A 175 4.47 -6.11 2.62
N PHE A 176 5.65 -5.78 2.11
CA PHE A 176 5.95 -5.75 0.68
C PHE A 176 5.89 -7.14 0.00
N HIS A 177 5.94 -8.25 0.75
CA HIS A 177 5.79 -9.60 0.19
C HIS A 177 4.39 -9.89 -0.36
N TRP A 178 3.39 -9.11 0.01
CA TRP A 178 2.04 -9.25 -0.54
C TRP A 178 1.87 -8.62 -1.92
N LEU A 179 2.79 -7.72 -2.30
CA LEU A 179 2.71 -6.98 -3.55
C LEU A 179 3.07 -7.85 -4.76
N SER A 180 2.62 -7.41 -5.92
CA SER A 180 2.96 -8.01 -7.22
C SER A 180 3.52 -6.91 -8.15
N PRO A 181 4.78 -6.49 -7.95
CA PRO A 181 5.36 -5.39 -8.70
C PRO A 181 5.49 -5.71 -10.19
N TYR A 182 5.10 -4.78 -11.06
CA TYR A 182 5.51 -4.78 -12.46
C TYR A 182 6.88 -4.12 -12.61
N MET A 183 7.08 -2.97 -11.97
CA MET A 183 8.39 -2.34 -11.83
C MET A 183 8.66 -2.07 -10.34
N SER A 184 9.90 -2.25 -9.94
CA SER A 184 10.30 -1.91 -8.58
C SER A 184 11.58 -1.08 -8.57
N VAL A 185 11.61 -0.07 -7.69
CA VAL A 185 12.82 0.65 -7.30
C VAL A 185 13.20 0.20 -5.89
N ILE A 186 14.47 -0.18 -5.68
CA ILE A 186 15.03 -0.40 -4.34
C ILE A 186 16.07 0.69 -4.10
N THR A 187 15.75 1.58 -3.16
CA THR A 187 16.54 2.80 -2.89
C THR A 187 17.77 2.52 -2.01
N ALA A 188 17.58 1.71 -0.97
CA ALA A 188 18.60 1.35 0.01
C ALA A 188 18.21 0.04 0.71
N THR A 189 19.20 -0.66 1.26
CA THR A 189 18.99 -1.90 2.05
C THR A 189 19.83 -1.89 3.33
N ASP A 190 20.01 -0.70 3.92
CA ASP A 190 20.68 -0.57 5.21
C ASP A 190 19.81 -1.27 6.28
N PRO A 191 20.41 -2.02 7.20
CA PRO A 191 19.65 -2.78 8.19
C PRO A 191 18.76 -1.89 9.05
N ASP A 192 17.49 -2.22 9.10
CA ASP A 192 16.48 -1.59 9.94
C ASP A 192 15.50 -2.65 10.47
N HIS A 193 14.68 -2.28 11.46
CA HIS A 193 13.66 -3.18 12.02
C HIS A 193 14.21 -4.54 12.48
N LEU A 194 15.43 -4.55 13.06
CA LEU A 194 16.09 -5.79 13.52
C LEU A 194 15.33 -6.47 14.67
N ASP A 195 14.46 -5.76 15.36
CA ASP A 195 13.50 -6.31 16.32
C ASP A 195 12.50 -7.28 15.66
N ILE A 196 12.19 -7.08 14.37
CA ILE A 196 11.30 -7.93 13.57
C ILE A 196 12.08 -8.99 12.78
N TYR A 197 13.20 -8.60 12.20
CA TYR A 197 13.99 -9.46 11.32
C TYR A 197 14.98 -10.34 12.07
N GLY A 198 15.42 -9.94 13.26
CA GLY A 198 16.39 -10.63 14.10
C GLY A 198 17.83 -10.42 13.65
N THR A 199 18.15 -10.47 12.37
CA THR A 199 19.49 -10.32 11.81
C THR A 199 19.49 -9.50 10.52
N GLU A 200 20.63 -8.86 10.20
CA GLU A 200 20.86 -8.20 8.91
C GLU A 200 20.68 -9.17 7.73
N GLN A 201 21.16 -10.40 7.88
CA GLN A 201 21.04 -11.42 6.84
C GLN A 201 19.56 -11.72 6.53
N ALA A 202 18.73 -11.91 7.56
CA ALA A 202 17.30 -12.15 7.38
C ALA A 202 16.57 -10.94 6.78
N TYR A 203 17.03 -9.72 7.07
CA TYR A 203 16.56 -8.49 6.44
C TYR A 203 16.87 -8.47 4.94
N LEU A 204 18.10 -8.74 4.54
CA LEU A 204 18.51 -8.81 3.14
C LEU A 204 17.80 -9.95 2.39
N GLU A 205 17.67 -11.13 2.99
CA GLU A 205 16.91 -12.25 2.40
C GLU A 205 15.44 -11.89 2.13
N SER A 206 14.85 -11.04 2.97
CA SER A 206 13.49 -10.52 2.75
C SER A 206 13.41 -9.65 1.50
N PHE A 207 14.39 -8.78 1.25
CA PHE A 207 14.48 -8.01 0.00
C PHE A 207 14.78 -8.91 -1.20
N GLU A 208 15.66 -9.92 -1.06
CA GLU A 208 15.90 -10.89 -2.13
C GLU A 208 14.60 -11.62 -2.52
N HIS A 209 13.83 -12.08 -1.51
CA HIS A 209 12.52 -12.67 -1.75
C HIS A 209 11.58 -11.69 -2.46
N TYR A 210 11.51 -10.44 -2.02
CA TYR A 210 10.69 -9.42 -2.68
C TYR A 210 11.04 -9.26 -4.16
N THR A 211 12.33 -9.34 -4.54
CA THR A 211 12.72 -9.24 -5.96
C THR A 211 12.17 -10.39 -6.81
N THR A 212 11.89 -11.56 -6.21
CA THR A 212 11.25 -12.69 -6.92
C THR A 212 9.79 -12.43 -7.26
N LEU A 213 9.14 -11.44 -6.64
CA LEU A 213 7.73 -11.11 -6.86
C LEU A 213 7.51 -10.24 -8.10
N ILE A 214 8.58 -9.65 -8.66
CA ILE A 214 8.50 -8.82 -9.85
C ILE A 214 8.01 -9.65 -11.04
N GLN A 215 7.02 -9.10 -11.75
CA GLN A 215 6.38 -9.80 -12.86
C GLN A 215 7.30 -9.87 -14.10
N PRO A 216 7.26 -10.96 -14.86
CA PRO A 216 7.93 -11.05 -16.17
C PRO A 216 7.50 -9.90 -17.09
N GLY A 217 8.44 -9.37 -17.87
CA GLY A 217 8.23 -8.19 -18.71
C GLY A 217 8.36 -6.85 -17.97
N GLY A 218 8.52 -6.90 -16.65
CA GLY A 218 8.76 -5.74 -15.80
C GLY A 218 10.23 -5.40 -15.63
N ALA A 219 10.54 -4.59 -14.59
CA ALA A 219 11.90 -4.16 -14.33
C ALA A 219 12.19 -3.97 -12.82
N LEU A 220 13.43 -4.24 -12.45
CA LEU A 220 14.02 -3.87 -11.17
C LEU A 220 15.06 -2.77 -11.38
N ILE A 221 14.91 -1.68 -10.66
CA ILE A 221 15.83 -0.55 -10.64
C ILE A 221 16.50 -0.53 -9.27
N ILE A 222 17.83 -0.68 -9.23
CA ILE A 222 18.60 -0.67 -7.97
C ILE A 222 19.77 0.29 -8.06
N ARG A 223 20.15 0.85 -6.91
CA ARG A 223 21.40 1.59 -6.80
C ARG A 223 22.59 0.62 -6.86
N LYS A 224 23.62 0.95 -7.63
CA LYS A 224 24.86 0.19 -7.64
C LYS A 224 25.54 0.26 -6.26
N GLY A 225 26.02 -0.89 -5.76
CA GLY A 225 26.77 -0.98 -4.51
C GLY A 225 25.93 -1.19 -3.26
N ILE A 226 24.61 -1.42 -3.37
CA ILE A 226 23.84 -1.93 -2.24
C ILE A 226 24.15 -3.41 -1.99
N SER A 227 24.08 -3.83 -0.73
CA SER A 227 24.38 -5.21 -0.29
C SER A 227 23.23 -6.17 -0.60
N LEU A 228 22.65 -6.10 -1.81
CA LEU A 228 21.52 -6.93 -2.22
C LEU A 228 21.93 -7.79 -3.43
N GLN A 229 21.58 -9.07 -3.39
CA GLN A 229 21.68 -9.99 -4.52
C GLN A 229 20.29 -10.32 -5.07
N PRO A 230 19.78 -9.54 -6.05
CA PRO A 230 18.43 -9.73 -6.54
C PRO A 230 18.21 -11.10 -7.18
N LYS A 231 17.07 -11.72 -6.89
CA LYS A 231 16.63 -13.01 -7.44
C LYS A 231 15.43 -12.82 -8.38
N VAL A 232 15.63 -12.03 -9.44
CA VAL A 232 14.55 -11.72 -10.39
C VAL A 232 14.22 -12.91 -11.29
N LYS A 233 12.96 -13.01 -11.71
CA LYS A 233 12.50 -14.01 -12.67
C LYS A 233 13.04 -13.75 -14.06
N GLU A 234 13.04 -14.79 -14.91
CA GLU A 234 13.30 -14.63 -16.34
C GLU A 234 12.35 -13.59 -16.96
N GLY A 235 12.87 -12.77 -17.85
CA GLY A 235 12.11 -11.69 -18.50
C GLY A 235 11.99 -10.40 -17.70
N VAL A 236 12.52 -10.33 -16.48
CA VAL A 236 12.62 -9.08 -15.69
C VAL A 236 13.91 -8.35 -16.06
N LYS A 237 13.81 -7.08 -16.46
CA LYS A 237 14.99 -6.25 -16.76
C LYS A 237 15.60 -5.71 -15.47
N MET A 238 16.91 -5.80 -15.33
CA MET A 238 17.66 -5.15 -14.25
C MET A 238 18.32 -3.88 -14.75
N LEU A 239 18.07 -2.77 -14.06
CA LEU A 239 18.65 -1.45 -14.34
C LEU A 239 19.40 -0.95 -13.11
N SER A 240 20.63 -0.46 -13.31
CA SER A 240 21.38 0.16 -12.23
C SER A 240 21.33 1.68 -12.37
N LEU A 241 21.07 2.40 -11.30
CA LEU A 241 20.99 3.86 -11.28
C LEU A 241 22.29 4.57 -11.68
N ILE A 242 23.43 3.88 -11.71
CA ILE A 242 24.70 4.48 -12.16
C ILE A 242 24.69 4.87 -13.65
N HIS A 243 23.79 4.28 -14.44
CA HIS A 243 23.64 4.59 -15.85
C HIS A 243 22.70 5.79 -16.11
N ILE A 244 22.07 6.32 -15.05
CA ILE A 244 21.09 7.41 -15.15
C ILE A 244 21.66 8.72 -14.58
N SER A 245 22.80 8.68 -13.86
CA SER A 245 23.26 9.77 -13.01
C SER A 245 24.21 10.77 -13.67
N GLU A 246 24.55 10.65 -14.94
CA GLU A 246 25.22 11.72 -15.67
C GLU A 246 24.30 12.26 -16.77
N PRO A 247 23.63 13.42 -16.54
CA PRO A 247 23.19 14.19 -17.67
C PRO A 247 24.45 14.54 -18.49
N THR A 248 24.56 13.99 -19.68
CA THR A 248 25.49 14.51 -20.65
C THR A 248 25.24 16.01 -20.75
N ARG A 249 26.12 16.81 -20.12
CA ARG A 249 26.12 18.26 -20.29
C ARG A 249 26.42 18.47 -21.78
N PRO A 250 25.52 19.08 -22.55
CA PRO A 250 25.93 19.50 -23.90
C PRO A 250 27.10 20.46 -23.72
N GLU A 251 28.19 20.15 -24.32
CA GLU A 251 29.31 21.07 -24.43
C GLU A 251 28.90 22.33 -25.19
#